data_17f5b7eb4b7a0d2551cf153c94f89edf
#
_entry.id   17f5b7eb4b7a0d2551cf153c94f89edf
#
_cell.length_a   1.000
_cell.length_b   1.000
_cell.length_c   1.000
_cell.angle_alpha   90.00
_cell.angle_beta   90.00
_cell.angle_gamma   90.00
#
_symmetry.space_group_name_H-M   'P 1'
#
loop_
_entity.id
_entity.type
_entity.pdbx_description
1 polymer ?
#
loop_
_entity_poly.entity_id
_entity_poly.type
_entity_poly.pdbx_seq_one_letter_code
_entity_poly.pdbx_strand_id
1 'polypeptide(L)'
;MNYEEILQTVRDFCSREKLLEGKKHLALAVSGGADSMALLCLMRPLAEEKGIALTVCHVNHGLRGETADRDEAFVREVCARLGLPLRVFHAAELEAEAGKPRAGEDWARRLRYACFERVLAEGIDAVATAHTGSDQAETLLFRLARGTGLHGAAGIRPSRPGYLRPLLCLTRADTEAVCRACGEGWVTDETNDADDYARNRLRHGALPALCGVNSAAERNLARFCEKAAKADEYFARQADALLASARVTDAKSLPGGAGYALRSGQPVWRSEPLRQADPLILDTALHSLVEPVRDAEEKYVRLLADLVEKGSGAVQLTDAVRLCARDGLLWREEADKNTRRKGEKAAGLKFEVSLPECGDYPLPGGRKLHIRVVSACFEEKTQGVHKKDLKNQADYAKINSICPVLRLRCRQPGDRFCPAGRGVDRELRKWMNEAGIPPRERDTLPLLAAGRQVLWVCGEGFADGLAPGPDAGQLLQVELENFGGIES
;
A
#
# COMPACT_ATOMS: atom_id res chain seq x y z
N MET A 1 -1.76 -0.65 -42.09
CA MET A 1 -0.74 -1.72 -41.91
C MET A 1 -1.34 -3.05 -42.32
N ASN A 2 -0.57 -3.94 -42.91
CA ASN A 2 -0.99 -5.30 -43.14
C ASN A 2 -0.86 -6.15 -41.85
N TYR A 3 -1.36 -7.37 -41.83
CA TYR A 3 -1.33 -8.26 -40.64
C TYR A 3 0.08 -8.48 -40.08
N GLU A 4 1.06 -8.77 -40.93
CA GLU A 4 2.43 -9.04 -40.54
C GLU A 4 3.11 -7.79 -39.92
N GLU A 5 2.85 -6.62 -40.48
CA GLU A 5 3.35 -5.36 -39.89
C GLU A 5 2.75 -5.07 -38.51
N ILE A 6 1.45 -5.39 -38.35
CA ILE A 6 0.77 -5.24 -37.05
C ILE A 6 1.31 -6.24 -36.03
N LEU A 7 1.45 -7.51 -36.42
CA LEU A 7 2.01 -8.57 -35.57
C LEU A 7 3.43 -8.22 -35.11
N GLN A 8 4.26 -7.74 -36.06
CA GLN A 8 5.63 -7.26 -35.70
C GLN A 8 5.60 -6.09 -34.74
N THR A 9 4.69 -5.13 -34.92
CA THR A 9 4.52 -3.99 -34.02
C THR A 9 4.20 -4.45 -32.59
N VAL A 10 3.30 -5.44 -32.43
CA VAL A 10 2.94 -5.99 -31.11
C VAL A 10 4.09 -6.82 -30.54
N ARG A 11 4.81 -7.59 -31.36
CA ARG A 11 6.01 -8.34 -30.95
C ARG A 11 7.07 -7.40 -30.36
N ASP A 12 7.38 -6.33 -31.08
CA ASP A 12 8.38 -5.33 -30.66
C ASP A 12 7.93 -4.60 -29.38
N PHE A 13 6.65 -4.28 -29.28
CA PHE A 13 6.06 -3.68 -28.07
C PHE A 13 6.16 -4.63 -26.88
N CYS A 14 5.75 -5.89 -27.04
CA CYS A 14 5.84 -6.91 -25.97
C CYS A 14 7.28 -7.15 -25.53
N SER A 15 8.24 -7.13 -26.45
CA SER A 15 9.67 -7.27 -26.12
C SER A 15 10.21 -6.06 -25.38
N ARG A 16 9.90 -4.85 -25.87
CA ARG A 16 10.34 -3.59 -25.25
C ARG A 16 9.80 -3.41 -23.82
N GLU A 17 8.54 -3.75 -23.61
CA GLU A 17 7.86 -3.64 -22.32
C GLU A 17 8.00 -4.92 -21.45
N LYS A 18 8.75 -5.92 -21.92
CA LYS A 18 9.00 -7.22 -21.26
C LYS A 18 7.75 -7.96 -20.82
N LEU A 19 6.65 -7.84 -21.59
CA LEU A 19 5.34 -8.32 -21.18
C LEU A 19 5.27 -9.85 -21.06
N LEU A 20 6.03 -10.57 -21.89
CA LEU A 20 5.99 -12.04 -22.00
C LEU A 20 7.19 -12.71 -21.31
N GLU A 21 8.12 -11.94 -20.72
CA GLU A 21 9.30 -12.53 -20.07
C GLU A 21 8.90 -13.35 -18.84
N GLY A 22 9.43 -14.56 -18.75
CA GLY A 22 9.20 -15.47 -17.60
C GLY A 22 7.78 -16.02 -17.49
N LYS A 23 6.88 -15.74 -18.47
CA LYS A 23 5.53 -16.26 -18.48
C LYS A 23 5.48 -17.66 -19.10
N LYS A 24 4.67 -18.55 -18.49
CA LYS A 24 4.43 -19.92 -18.96
C LYS A 24 2.97 -20.13 -19.35
N HIS A 25 2.05 -19.38 -18.72
CA HIS A 25 0.62 -19.51 -18.96
C HIS A 25 -0.06 -18.15 -18.86
N LEU A 26 -0.80 -17.74 -19.89
CA LEU A 26 -1.56 -16.50 -19.94
C LEU A 26 -3.05 -16.75 -20.13
N ALA A 27 -3.87 -15.95 -19.47
CA ALA A 27 -5.28 -15.85 -19.80
C ALA A 27 -5.51 -14.67 -20.74
N LEU A 28 -6.31 -14.86 -21.79
CA LEU A 28 -6.75 -13.81 -22.68
C LEU A 28 -8.19 -13.42 -22.34
N ALA A 29 -8.41 -12.16 -21.95
CA ALA A 29 -9.75 -11.65 -21.68
C ALA A 29 -10.47 -11.33 -22.99
N VAL A 30 -11.40 -12.20 -23.40
CA VAL A 30 -12.12 -12.11 -24.67
C VAL A 30 -13.60 -11.85 -24.41
N SER A 31 -14.09 -10.69 -24.84
CA SER A 31 -15.50 -10.29 -24.77
C SER A 31 -16.30 -10.64 -26.04
N GLY A 32 -15.63 -10.94 -27.14
CA GLY A 32 -16.22 -11.14 -28.46
C GLY A 32 -16.14 -9.90 -29.36
N GLY A 33 -15.86 -8.71 -28.81
CA GLY A 33 -15.66 -7.48 -29.60
C GLY A 33 -14.32 -7.44 -30.34
N ALA A 34 -14.20 -6.57 -31.36
CA ALA A 34 -13.06 -6.49 -32.27
C ALA A 34 -11.70 -6.46 -31.58
N ASP A 35 -11.51 -5.61 -30.56
CA ASP A 35 -10.24 -5.49 -29.84
C ASP A 35 -9.86 -6.80 -29.15
N SER A 36 -10.83 -7.50 -28.55
CA SER A 36 -10.59 -8.76 -27.85
C SER A 36 -10.36 -9.93 -28.81
N MET A 37 -10.98 -9.91 -29.98
CA MET A 37 -10.73 -10.87 -31.05
C MET A 37 -9.34 -10.64 -31.67
N ALA A 38 -8.95 -9.40 -31.89
CA ALA A 38 -7.60 -9.05 -32.32
C ALA A 38 -6.53 -9.48 -31.29
N LEU A 39 -6.80 -9.35 -29.99
CA LEU A 39 -5.92 -9.87 -28.94
C LEU A 39 -5.72 -11.37 -29.11
N LEU A 40 -6.79 -12.12 -29.34
CA LEU A 40 -6.72 -13.56 -29.58
C LEU A 40 -5.87 -13.91 -30.82
N CYS A 41 -6.13 -13.24 -31.95
CA CYS A 41 -5.42 -13.44 -33.21
C CYS A 41 -3.92 -13.16 -33.11
N LEU A 42 -3.53 -12.10 -32.39
CA LEU A 42 -2.14 -11.67 -32.29
C LEU A 42 -1.37 -12.43 -31.20
N MET A 43 -2.02 -12.76 -30.09
CA MET A 43 -1.34 -13.45 -29.01
C MET A 43 -1.08 -14.94 -29.27
N ARG A 44 -1.88 -15.59 -30.10
CA ARG A 44 -1.65 -17.01 -30.45
C ARG A 44 -0.26 -17.26 -31.04
N PRO A 45 0.13 -16.65 -32.17
CA PRO A 45 1.46 -16.88 -32.74
C PRO A 45 2.58 -16.42 -31.79
N LEU A 46 2.41 -15.34 -31.08
CA LEU A 46 3.43 -14.86 -30.11
C LEU A 46 3.62 -15.79 -28.92
N ALA A 47 2.54 -16.41 -28.44
CA ALA A 47 2.60 -17.38 -27.35
C ALA A 47 3.21 -18.72 -27.83
N GLU A 48 2.85 -19.18 -29.04
CA GLU A 48 3.43 -20.37 -29.66
C GLU A 48 4.94 -20.24 -29.85
N GLU A 49 5.41 -19.12 -30.39
CA GLU A 49 6.84 -18.79 -30.53
C GLU A 49 7.62 -18.87 -29.20
N LYS A 50 6.98 -18.57 -28.10
CA LYS A 50 7.60 -18.51 -26.74
C LYS A 50 7.28 -19.75 -25.88
N GLY A 51 6.51 -20.70 -26.38
CA GLY A 51 6.07 -21.86 -25.59
C GLY A 51 5.15 -21.49 -24.41
N ILE A 52 4.34 -20.45 -24.55
CA ILE A 52 3.41 -19.98 -23.52
C ILE A 52 2.04 -20.63 -23.78
N ALA A 53 1.48 -21.26 -22.74
CA ALA A 53 0.12 -21.79 -22.80
C ALA A 53 -0.89 -20.63 -22.74
N LEU A 54 -2.01 -20.76 -23.47
CA LEU A 54 -3.09 -19.81 -23.48
C LEU A 54 -4.38 -20.44 -22.97
N THR A 55 -5.12 -19.67 -22.16
CA THR A 55 -6.52 -19.94 -21.78
C THR A 55 -7.35 -18.71 -22.10
N VAL A 56 -8.49 -18.86 -22.75
CA VAL A 56 -9.43 -17.77 -22.95
C VAL A 56 -10.32 -17.61 -21.72
N CYS A 57 -10.54 -16.37 -21.30
CA CYS A 57 -11.41 -16.01 -20.20
C CYS A 57 -12.54 -15.09 -20.72
N HIS A 58 -13.79 -15.55 -20.60
CA HIS A 58 -14.99 -14.79 -20.97
C HIS A 58 -15.86 -14.54 -19.75
N VAL A 59 -16.47 -13.35 -19.66
CA VAL A 59 -17.38 -12.97 -18.58
C VAL A 59 -18.75 -12.63 -19.17
N ASN A 60 -19.73 -13.47 -18.89
CA ASN A 60 -21.12 -13.19 -19.20
C ASN A 60 -21.75 -12.39 -18.04
N HIS A 61 -22.00 -11.11 -18.29
CA HIS A 61 -22.54 -10.20 -17.27
C HIS A 61 -24.02 -10.45 -16.95
N GLY A 62 -24.75 -11.17 -17.83
CA GLY A 62 -26.19 -11.40 -17.69
C GLY A 62 -27.07 -10.13 -17.80
N LEU A 63 -26.47 -8.94 -17.93
CA LEU A 63 -27.22 -7.66 -17.94
C LEU A 63 -28.04 -7.43 -19.21
N ARG A 64 -27.74 -8.15 -20.30
CA ARG A 64 -28.32 -7.96 -21.63
C ARG A 64 -29.14 -9.15 -22.11
N GLY A 65 -29.43 -10.12 -21.25
CA GLY A 65 -30.20 -11.31 -21.59
C GLY A 65 -29.62 -12.01 -22.84
N GLU A 66 -30.45 -12.23 -23.88
CA GLU A 66 -30.12 -13.00 -25.10
C GLU A 66 -28.86 -12.49 -25.84
N THR A 67 -28.53 -11.19 -25.77
CA THR A 67 -27.31 -10.69 -26.44
C THR A 67 -26.05 -11.12 -25.72
N ALA A 68 -26.06 -11.22 -24.39
CA ALA A 68 -24.92 -11.72 -23.63
C ALA A 68 -24.68 -13.24 -23.87
N ASP A 69 -25.78 -13.99 -24.03
CA ASP A 69 -25.71 -15.43 -24.34
C ASP A 69 -25.21 -15.66 -25.78
N ARG A 70 -25.60 -14.80 -26.72
CA ARG A 70 -25.09 -14.80 -28.09
C ARG A 70 -23.57 -14.54 -28.11
N ASP A 71 -23.11 -13.55 -27.37
CA ASP A 71 -21.69 -13.19 -27.29
C ASP A 71 -20.86 -14.33 -26.68
N GLU A 72 -21.38 -14.97 -25.63
CA GLU A 72 -20.78 -16.19 -25.05
C GLU A 72 -20.72 -17.35 -26.09
N ALA A 73 -21.83 -17.61 -26.76
CA ALA A 73 -21.89 -18.68 -27.78
C ALA A 73 -20.87 -18.45 -28.90
N PHE A 74 -20.71 -17.20 -29.36
CA PHE A 74 -19.72 -16.82 -30.35
C PHE A 74 -18.28 -17.11 -29.83
N VAL A 75 -17.94 -16.70 -28.61
CA VAL A 75 -16.59 -16.95 -28.03
C VAL A 75 -16.36 -18.46 -27.87
N ARG A 76 -17.37 -19.23 -27.45
CA ARG A 76 -17.28 -20.71 -27.35
C ARG A 76 -16.97 -21.35 -28.70
N GLU A 77 -17.67 -20.96 -29.77
CA GLU A 77 -17.45 -21.45 -31.13
C GLU A 77 -16.01 -21.17 -31.60
N VAL A 78 -15.56 -19.93 -31.42
CA VAL A 78 -14.20 -19.53 -31.81
C VAL A 78 -13.15 -20.34 -31.03
N CYS A 79 -13.29 -20.50 -29.73
CA CYS A 79 -12.36 -21.26 -28.90
C CYS A 79 -12.34 -22.76 -29.31
N ALA A 80 -13.49 -23.34 -29.54
CA ALA A 80 -13.59 -24.74 -30.01
C ALA A 80 -12.88 -24.94 -31.36
N ARG A 81 -13.10 -24.04 -32.32
CA ARG A 81 -12.47 -24.07 -33.64
C ARG A 81 -10.95 -23.90 -33.56
N LEU A 82 -10.46 -23.06 -32.62
CA LEU A 82 -9.03 -22.79 -32.45
C LEU A 82 -8.33 -23.75 -31.48
N GLY A 83 -9.06 -24.68 -30.87
CA GLY A 83 -8.53 -25.65 -29.92
C GLY A 83 -8.02 -25.01 -28.62
N LEU A 84 -8.59 -23.84 -28.19
CA LEU A 84 -8.16 -23.11 -27.01
C LEU A 84 -9.03 -23.43 -25.79
N PRO A 85 -8.43 -23.69 -24.63
CA PRO A 85 -9.17 -23.80 -23.38
C PRO A 85 -9.96 -22.52 -23.11
N LEU A 86 -11.24 -22.65 -22.71
CA LEU A 86 -12.12 -21.55 -22.40
C LEU A 86 -12.65 -21.66 -20.98
N ARG A 87 -12.53 -20.56 -20.23
CA ARG A 87 -13.17 -20.34 -18.91
C ARG A 87 -14.26 -19.29 -19.07
N VAL A 88 -15.50 -19.67 -18.82
CA VAL A 88 -16.63 -18.74 -18.80
C VAL A 88 -17.06 -18.53 -17.36
N PHE A 89 -17.30 -17.29 -17.01
CA PHE A 89 -17.80 -16.89 -15.69
C PHE A 89 -19.12 -16.14 -15.86
N HIS A 90 -20.11 -16.52 -15.06
CA HIS A 90 -21.40 -15.85 -15.00
C HIS A 90 -21.47 -14.94 -13.78
N ALA A 91 -22.24 -13.87 -13.88
CA ALA A 91 -22.37 -12.87 -12.82
C ALA A 91 -22.78 -13.48 -11.47
N ALA A 92 -23.69 -14.46 -11.47
CA ALA A 92 -24.16 -15.12 -10.25
C ALA A 92 -23.04 -15.86 -9.49
N GLU A 93 -22.02 -16.35 -10.20
CA GLU A 93 -20.88 -17.05 -9.59
C GLU A 93 -19.90 -16.12 -8.87
N LEU A 94 -19.98 -14.83 -9.16
CA LEU A 94 -19.05 -13.79 -8.69
C LEU A 94 -19.70 -12.76 -7.78
N GLU A 95 -20.95 -12.98 -7.33
CA GLU A 95 -21.66 -12.03 -6.46
C GLU A 95 -20.94 -11.76 -5.13
N ALA A 96 -20.24 -12.75 -4.59
CA ALA A 96 -19.49 -12.59 -3.35
C ALA A 96 -18.36 -11.55 -3.47
N GLU A 97 -17.67 -11.51 -4.62
CA GLU A 97 -16.53 -10.64 -4.90
C GLU A 97 -16.96 -9.31 -5.54
N ALA A 98 -17.89 -9.34 -6.50
CA ALA A 98 -18.30 -8.18 -7.27
C ALA A 98 -19.49 -7.41 -6.63
N GLY A 99 -20.18 -8.03 -5.69
CA GLY A 99 -21.42 -7.54 -5.10
C GLY A 99 -22.64 -7.79 -6.00
N LYS A 100 -23.83 -7.54 -5.46
CA LYS A 100 -25.10 -7.77 -6.18
C LYS A 100 -25.14 -7.03 -7.53
N PRO A 101 -25.76 -7.63 -8.55
CA PRO A 101 -25.91 -7.00 -9.86
C PRO A 101 -26.51 -5.59 -9.77
N ARG A 102 -25.84 -4.65 -10.41
CA ARG A 102 -26.32 -3.26 -10.56
C ARG A 102 -26.09 -2.84 -12.00
N ALA A 103 -27.03 -2.12 -12.58
CA ALA A 103 -26.82 -1.48 -13.86
C ALA A 103 -25.67 -0.46 -13.76
N GLY A 104 -24.71 -0.55 -14.68
CA GLY A 104 -23.63 0.43 -14.77
C GLY A 104 -22.24 -0.18 -15.06
N GLU A 105 -21.40 0.63 -15.68
CA GLU A 105 -20.04 0.26 -16.09
C GLU A 105 -19.15 -0.14 -14.91
N ASP A 106 -19.29 0.53 -13.76
CA ASP A 106 -18.49 0.25 -12.56
C ASP A 106 -18.72 -1.15 -12.00
N TRP A 107 -19.98 -1.64 -12.03
CA TRP A 107 -20.27 -2.99 -11.58
C TRP A 107 -19.74 -4.04 -12.57
N ALA A 108 -19.96 -3.85 -13.87
CA ALA A 108 -19.42 -4.72 -14.90
C ALA A 108 -17.89 -4.79 -14.88
N ARG A 109 -17.24 -3.66 -14.55
CA ARG A 109 -15.80 -3.61 -14.34
C ARG A 109 -15.38 -4.44 -13.12
N ARG A 110 -16.05 -4.29 -11.96
CA ARG A 110 -15.76 -5.10 -10.76
C ARG A 110 -15.93 -6.58 -11.03
N LEU A 111 -16.99 -6.97 -11.72
CA LEU A 111 -17.25 -8.35 -12.10
C LEU A 111 -16.11 -8.93 -12.95
N ARG A 112 -15.65 -8.20 -13.96
CA ARG A 112 -14.50 -8.61 -14.79
C ARG A 112 -13.24 -8.80 -13.95
N TYR A 113 -12.95 -7.89 -13.04
CA TYR A 113 -11.75 -8.03 -12.18
C TYR A 113 -11.88 -9.19 -11.19
N ALA A 114 -13.06 -9.45 -10.62
CA ALA A 114 -13.30 -10.62 -9.77
C ALA A 114 -13.05 -11.94 -10.54
N CYS A 115 -13.48 -12.01 -11.81
CA CYS A 115 -13.16 -13.13 -12.69
C CYS A 115 -11.64 -13.27 -12.88
N PHE A 116 -10.95 -12.19 -13.19
CA PHE A 116 -9.51 -12.22 -13.44
C PHE A 116 -8.71 -12.63 -12.20
N GLU A 117 -9.11 -12.18 -11.01
CA GLU A 117 -8.47 -12.61 -9.75
C GLU A 117 -8.66 -14.11 -9.49
N ARG A 118 -9.82 -14.69 -9.83
CA ARG A 118 -10.01 -16.15 -9.74
C ARG A 118 -9.09 -16.91 -10.70
N VAL A 119 -8.98 -16.41 -11.92
CA VAL A 119 -8.10 -16.99 -12.94
C VAL A 119 -6.63 -16.95 -12.50
N LEU A 120 -6.19 -15.84 -11.92
CA LEU A 120 -4.84 -15.70 -11.36
C LEU A 120 -4.61 -16.64 -10.17
N ALA A 121 -5.61 -16.81 -9.30
CA ALA A 121 -5.55 -17.76 -8.18
C ALA A 121 -5.43 -19.23 -8.61
N GLU A 122 -5.81 -19.58 -9.84
CA GLU A 122 -5.62 -20.90 -10.43
C GLU A 122 -4.17 -21.16 -10.91
N GLY A 123 -3.26 -20.19 -10.72
CA GLY A 123 -1.84 -20.33 -11.08
C GLY A 123 -1.50 -19.85 -12.49
N ILE A 124 -2.37 -19.08 -13.13
CA ILE A 124 -2.07 -18.37 -14.38
C ILE A 124 -1.21 -17.15 -14.09
N ASP A 125 -0.13 -16.96 -14.85
CA ASP A 125 0.89 -15.94 -14.57
C ASP A 125 0.39 -14.50 -14.77
N ALA A 126 -0.52 -14.29 -15.73
CA ALA A 126 -1.14 -12.99 -16.00
C ALA A 126 -2.38 -13.09 -16.90
N VAL A 127 -3.24 -12.07 -16.80
CA VAL A 127 -4.38 -11.84 -17.69
C VAL A 127 -4.03 -10.74 -18.70
N ALA A 128 -4.06 -11.07 -19.98
CA ALA A 128 -3.92 -10.10 -21.06
C ALA A 128 -5.28 -9.50 -21.41
N THR A 129 -5.37 -8.17 -21.45
CA THR A 129 -6.58 -7.41 -21.76
C THR A 129 -6.38 -6.61 -23.05
N ALA A 130 -7.45 -6.41 -23.79
CA ALA A 130 -7.45 -5.83 -25.14
C ALA A 130 -7.52 -4.29 -25.15
N HIS A 131 -6.89 -3.61 -24.17
CA HIS A 131 -6.78 -2.15 -24.20
C HIS A 131 -5.87 -1.70 -25.34
N THR A 132 -6.30 -0.70 -26.10
CA THR A 132 -5.65 -0.17 -27.29
C THR A 132 -5.06 1.23 -27.08
N GLY A 133 -4.32 1.73 -28.06
CA GLY A 133 -3.86 3.12 -28.11
C GLY A 133 -5.02 4.12 -28.23
N SER A 134 -6.17 3.69 -28.81
CA SER A 134 -7.39 4.52 -28.79
C SER A 134 -7.93 4.70 -27.37
N ASP A 135 -7.94 3.64 -26.55
CA ASP A 135 -8.32 3.72 -25.11
C ASP A 135 -7.33 4.60 -24.33
N GLN A 136 -6.05 4.58 -24.74
CA GLN A 136 -5.02 5.44 -24.16
C GLN A 136 -5.32 6.92 -24.43
N ALA A 137 -5.68 7.25 -25.68
CA ALA A 137 -6.05 8.60 -26.10
C ALA A 137 -7.32 9.09 -25.37
N GLU A 138 -8.36 8.26 -25.29
CA GLU A 138 -9.59 8.52 -24.53
C GLU A 138 -9.26 8.81 -23.05
N THR A 139 -8.42 7.97 -22.45
CA THR A 139 -8.03 8.09 -21.03
C THR A 139 -7.24 9.36 -20.76
N LEU A 140 -6.31 9.71 -21.66
CA LEU A 140 -5.54 10.96 -21.54
C LEU A 140 -6.45 12.18 -21.60
N LEU A 141 -7.30 12.27 -22.62
CA LEU A 141 -8.23 13.40 -22.79
C LEU A 141 -9.19 13.51 -21.61
N PHE A 142 -9.71 12.40 -21.11
CA PHE A 142 -10.59 12.38 -19.93
C PHE A 142 -9.88 12.92 -18.69
N ARG A 143 -8.63 12.51 -18.45
CA ARG A 143 -7.85 12.95 -17.30
C ARG A 143 -7.43 14.42 -17.44
N LEU A 144 -7.04 14.87 -18.63
CA LEU A 144 -6.73 16.28 -18.90
C LEU A 144 -7.93 17.18 -18.64
N ALA A 145 -9.13 16.77 -19.07
CA ALA A 145 -10.36 17.54 -18.84
C ALA A 145 -10.73 17.66 -17.34
N ARG A 146 -10.27 16.73 -16.50
CA ARG A 146 -10.49 16.74 -15.04
C ARG A 146 -9.38 17.42 -14.25
N GLY A 147 -8.30 17.79 -14.89
CA GLY A 147 -7.05 18.22 -14.27
C GLY A 147 -6.21 17.01 -13.85
N THR A 148 -5.03 16.88 -14.43
CA THR A 148 -4.12 15.78 -14.10
C THR A 148 -2.67 16.24 -14.19
N GLY A 149 -1.83 15.70 -13.29
CA GLY A 149 -0.38 15.82 -13.37
C GLY A 149 0.23 14.76 -14.29
N LEU A 150 1.56 14.66 -14.24
CA LEU A 150 2.34 13.75 -15.06
C LEU A 150 1.96 12.26 -14.85
N HIS A 151 1.75 11.87 -13.59
CA HIS A 151 1.32 10.52 -13.23
C HIS A 151 0.02 10.11 -13.94
N GLY A 152 -0.99 10.98 -13.92
CA GLY A 152 -2.23 10.69 -14.62
C GLY A 152 -2.09 10.77 -16.14
N ALA A 153 -1.24 11.67 -16.68
CA ALA A 153 -0.97 11.78 -18.11
C ALA A 153 -0.26 10.54 -18.69
N ALA A 154 0.40 9.73 -17.84
CA ALA A 154 0.95 8.43 -18.21
C ALA A 154 -0.11 7.41 -18.69
N GLY A 155 -1.38 7.67 -18.45
CA GLY A 155 -2.50 6.89 -18.98
C GLY A 155 -2.57 5.45 -18.45
N ILE A 156 -2.82 4.51 -19.34
CA ILE A 156 -2.91 3.07 -19.07
C ILE A 156 -1.51 2.48 -19.16
N ARG A 157 -1.02 1.81 -18.12
CA ARG A 157 0.29 1.17 -18.13
C ARG A 157 0.28 -0.13 -18.94
N PRO A 158 1.35 -0.47 -19.68
CA PRO A 158 1.47 -1.72 -20.44
C PRO A 158 1.30 -2.97 -19.58
N SER A 159 1.79 -2.92 -18.32
CA SER A 159 1.65 -3.99 -17.35
C SER A 159 1.37 -3.44 -15.96
N ARG A 160 0.78 -4.29 -15.13
CA ARG A 160 0.73 -4.19 -13.67
C ARG A 160 0.72 -5.60 -13.09
N PRO A 161 0.95 -5.81 -11.80
CA PRO A 161 0.92 -7.14 -11.21
C PRO A 161 -0.31 -7.94 -11.63
N GLY A 162 -0.10 -9.10 -12.26
CA GLY A 162 -1.16 -9.96 -12.77
C GLY A 162 -1.82 -9.54 -14.09
N TYR A 163 -1.46 -8.40 -14.69
CA TYR A 163 -2.17 -7.90 -15.89
C TYR A 163 -1.25 -7.37 -16.96
N LEU A 164 -1.55 -7.69 -18.24
CA LEU A 164 -0.82 -7.26 -19.43
C LEU A 164 -1.77 -6.57 -20.42
N ARG A 165 -1.22 -5.67 -21.26
CA ARG A 165 -1.97 -4.95 -22.29
C ARG A 165 -1.17 -4.88 -23.58
N PRO A 166 -1.10 -6.00 -24.31
CA PRO A 166 -0.25 -6.12 -25.49
C PRO A 166 -0.64 -5.20 -26.65
N LEU A 167 -1.91 -4.78 -26.70
CA LEU A 167 -2.46 -3.98 -27.80
C LEU A 167 -2.40 -2.48 -27.61
N LEU A 168 -1.76 -1.96 -26.55
CA LEU A 168 -1.64 -0.50 -26.32
C LEU A 168 -0.89 0.24 -27.44
N CYS A 169 -0.12 -0.47 -28.25
CA CYS A 169 0.58 0.07 -29.42
C CYS A 169 -0.30 0.18 -30.69
N LEU A 170 -1.52 -0.34 -30.65
CA LEU A 170 -2.46 -0.37 -31.80
C LEU A 170 -3.63 0.57 -31.60
N THR A 171 -4.18 1.08 -32.70
CA THR A 171 -5.48 1.76 -32.71
C THR A 171 -6.61 0.76 -32.92
N ARG A 172 -7.86 1.17 -32.65
CA ARG A 172 -9.05 0.35 -32.93
C ARG A 172 -9.18 -0.02 -34.41
N ALA A 173 -8.80 0.89 -35.31
CA ALA A 173 -8.76 0.59 -36.74
C ALA A 173 -7.75 -0.52 -37.09
N ASP A 174 -6.63 -0.60 -36.37
CA ASP A 174 -5.65 -1.66 -36.53
C ASP A 174 -6.21 -3.02 -36.02
N THR A 175 -6.95 -3.03 -34.90
CA THR A 175 -7.55 -4.28 -34.36
C THR A 175 -8.63 -4.84 -35.29
N GLU A 176 -9.47 -3.98 -35.88
CA GLU A 176 -10.43 -4.41 -36.87
C GLU A 176 -9.75 -4.94 -38.15
N ALA A 177 -8.65 -4.31 -38.58
CA ALA A 177 -7.87 -4.79 -39.71
C ALA A 177 -7.29 -6.20 -39.45
N VAL A 178 -6.83 -6.47 -38.23
CA VAL A 178 -6.37 -7.80 -37.78
C VAL A 178 -7.50 -8.82 -37.88
N CYS A 179 -8.68 -8.53 -37.33
CA CYS A 179 -9.82 -9.46 -37.42
C CYS A 179 -10.17 -9.80 -38.85
N ARG A 180 -10.27 -8.79 -39.74
CA ARG A 180 -10.54 -9.03 -41.18
C ARG A 180 -9.47 -9.89 -41.86
N ALA A 181 -8.19 -9.64 -41.56
CA ALA A 181 -7.08 -10.38 -42.12
C ALA A 181 -7.06 -11.86 -41.66
N CYS A 182 -7.46 -12.12 -40.40
CA CYS A 182 -7.59 -13.47 -39.87
C CYS A 182 -8.87 -14.18 -40.27
N GLY A 183 -9.79 -13.50 -40.95
CA GLY A 183 -11.11 -14.06 -41.29
C GLY A 183 -12.01 -14.25 -40.06
N GLU A 184 -11.73 -13.56 -38.99
CA GLU A 184 -12.51 -13.62 -37.75
C GLU A 184 -13.61 -12.54 -37.73
N GLY A 185 -14.82 -13.00 -37.42
CA GLY A 185 -15.91 -12.07 -37.08
C GLY A 185 -15.72 -11.48 -35.68
N TRP A 186 -16.52 -10.48 -35.34
CA TRP A 186 -16.66 -9.95 -33.98
C TRP A 186 -18.09 -9.50 -33.75
N VAL A 187 -18.46 -9.41 -32.46
CA VAL A 187 -19.76 -8.90 -32.04
C VAL A 187 -19.64 -7.40 -31.83
N THR A 188 -20.58 -6.64 -32.42
CA THR A 188 -20.70 -5.20 -32.17
C THR A 188 -21.65 -4.95 -31.04
N ASP A 189 -21.20 -4.22 -30.03
CA ASP A 189 -22.00 -3.84 -28.88
C ASP A 189 -22.81 -2.58 -29.22
N GLU A 190 -24.11 -2.74 -29.45
CA GLU A 190 -25.04 -1.66 -29.79
C GLU A 190 -25.17 -0.58 -28.69
N THR A 191 -24.81 -0.92 -27.44
CA THR A 191 -24.86 0.06 -26.32
C THR A 191 -23.62 0.96 -26.26
N ASN A 192 -22.58 0.66 -27.00
CA ASN A 192 -21.40 1.54 -27.12
C ASN A 192 -21.68 2.86 -27.85
N ASP A 193 -22.83 2.99 -28.51
CA ASP A 193 -23.21 4.17 -29.28
C ASP A 193 -23.96 5.24 -28.42
N ALA A 194 -24.31 4.94 -27.17
CA ALA A 194 -24.96 5.91 -26.31
C ALA A 194 -23.97 6.94 -25.75
N ASP A 195 -24.17 8.22 -26.08
CA ASP A 195 -23.32 9.35 -25.64
C ASP A 195 -23.46 9.72 -24.15
N ASP A 196 -24.20 8.93 -23.37
CA ASP A 196 -24.48 9.18 -21.96
C ASP A 196 -23.24 9.16 -21.07
N TYR A 197 -22.17 8.50 -21.51
CA TYR A 197 -20.92 8.40 -20.76
C TYR A 197 -19.88 9.38 -21.28
N ALA A 198 -19.15 10.02 -20.39
CA ALA A 198 -18.10 10.98 -20.72
C ALA A 198 -17.06 10.43 -21.71
N ARG A 199 -16.75 9.13 -21.64
CA ARG A 199 -15.82 8.45 -22.55
C ARG A 199 -16.38 8.36 -23.97
N ASN A 200 -17.68 8.05 -24.13
CA ASN A 200 -18.31 7.98 -25.43
C ASN A 200 -18.31 9.35 -26.13
N ARG A 201 -18.55 10.45 -25.37
CA ARG A 201 -18.43 11.81 -25.92
C ARG A 201 -17.01 12.12 -26.40
N LEU A 202 -15.97 11.64 -25.72
CA LEU A 202 -14.60 11.79 -26.20
C LEU A 202 -14.33 10.98 -27.45
N ARG A 203 -14.80 9.73 -27.50
CA ARG A 203 -14.68 8.80 -28.63
C ARG A 203 -15.35 9.31 -29.89
N HIS A 204 -16.60 9.78 -29.77
CA HIS A 204 -17.42 10.19 -30.93
C HIS A 204 -17.29 11.69 -31.26
N GLY A 205 -16.79 12.51 -30.33
CA GLY A 205 -16.67 13.95 -30.53
C GLY A 205 -15.21 14.44 -30.59
N ALA A 206 -14.50 14.41 -29.47
CA ALA A 206 -13.18 15.02 -29.38
C ALA A 206 -12.09 14.32 -30.20
N LEU A 207 -12.01 13.00 -30.16
CA LEU A 207 -11.01 12.23 -30.93
C LEU A 207 -11.17 12.40 -32.44
N PRO A 208 -12.38 12.25 -33.05
CA PRO A 208 -12.59 12.52 -34.46
C PRO A 208 -12.22 13.94 -34.88
N ALA A 209 -12.55 14.95 -34.04
CA ALA A 209 -12.15 16.33 -34.30
C ALA A 209 -10.62 16.49 -34.33
N LEU A 210 -9.89 15.89 -33.39
CA LEU A 210 -8.42 15.88 -33.39
C LEU A 210 -7.85 15.11 -34.58
N CYS A 211 -8.45 13.99 -34.98
CA CYS A 211 -8.06 13.25 -36.17
C CYS A 211 -8.33 14.04 -37.46
N GLY A 212 -9.33 14.92 -37.49
CA GLY A 212 -9.56 15.88 -38.57
C GLY A 212 -8.44 16.90 -38.69
N VAL A 213 -7.77 17.29 -37.63
CA VAL A 213 -6.58 18.13 -37.62
C VAL A 213 -5.33 17.36 -38.03
N ASN A 214 -5.16 16.14 -37.52
CA ASN A 214 -4.05 15.26 -37.85
C ASN A 214 -4.51 13.81 -37.76
N SER A 215 -4.48 13.08 -38.88
CA SER A 215 -4.89 11.67 -38.96
C SER A 215 -4.12 10.74 -38.01
N ALA A 216 -2.94 11.14 -37.51
CA ALA A 216 -2.15 10.40 -36.54
C ALA A 216 -2.42 10.83 -35.08
N ALA A 217 -3.47 11.61 -34.80
CA ALA A 217 -3.73 12.19 -33.49
C ALA A 217 -3.79 11.12 -32.37
N GLU A 218 -4.52 10.02 -32.57
CA GLU A 218 -4.59 8.93 -31.57
C GLU A 218 -3.21 8.34 -31.25
N ARG A 219 -2.42 8.04 -32.28
CA ARG A 219 -1.06 7.51 -32.12
C ARG A 219 -0.15 8.52 -31.42
N ASN A 220 -0.31 9.81 -31.70
CA ASN A 220 0.47 10.87 -31.08
C ASN A 220 0.10 11.02 -29.59
N LEU A 221 -1.19 10.94 -29.23
CA LEU A 221 -1.66 10.94 -27.84
C LEU A 221 -1.16 9.72 -27.09
N ALA A 222 -1.24 8.51 -27.66
CA ALA A 222 -0.70 7.30 -27.05
C ALA A 222 0.83 7.39 -26.84
N ARG A 223 1.57 7.92 -27.83
CA ARG A 223 3.02 8.17 -27.72
C ARG A 223 3.36 9.20 -26.62
N PHE A 224 2.51 10.22 -26.46
CA PHE A 224 2.66 11.16 -25.36
C PHE A 224 2.52 10.47 -24.01
N CYS A 225 1.51 9.59 -23.85
CA CYS A 225 1.37 8.78 -22.62
C CYS A 225 2.60 7.91 -22.33
N GLU A 226 3.20 7.28 -23.35
CA GLU A 226 4.44 6.50 -23.18
C GLU A 226 5.60 7.39 -22.66
N LYS A 227 5.74 8.60 -23.20
CA LYS A 227 6.76 9.56 -22.75
C LYS A 227 6.48 10.03 -21.31
N ALA A 228 5.22 10.36 -21.01
CA ALA A 228 4.80 10.74 -19.67
C ALA A 228 5.04 9.60 -18.66
N ALA A 229 4.78 8.35 -19.05
CA ALA A 229 5.04 7.18 -18.23
C ALA A 229 6.52 7.05 -17.87
N LYS A 230 7.43 7.20 -18.84
CA LYS A 230 8.88 7.13 -18.60
C LYS A 230 9.38 8.28 -17.72
N ALA A 231 8.84 9.48 -17.88
CA ALA A 231 9.17 10.61 -17.03
C ALA A 231 8.65 10.40 -15.60
N ASP A 232 7.42 9.92 -15.44
CA ASP A 232 6.83 9.57 -14.16
C ASP A 232 7.65 8.50 -13.41
N GLU A 233 8.10 7.45 -14.10
CA GLU A 233 8.99 6.43 -13.54
C GLU A 233 10.36 6.99 -13.13
N TYR A 234 10.89 7.93 -13.89
CA TYR A 234 12.14 8.61 -13.52
C TYR A 234 11.96 9.40 -12.23
N PHE A 235 10.91 10.23 -12.12
CA PHE A 235 10.63 10.99 -10.91
C PHE A 235 10.29 10.10 -9.73
N ALA A 236 9.54 9.01 -9.93
CA ALA A 236 9.28 8.03 -8.87
C ALA A 236 10.58 7.44 -8.30
N ARG A 237 11.54 7.02 -9.15
CA ARG A 237 12.84 6.54 -8.68
C ARG A 237 13.64 7.60 -7.91
N GLN A 238 13.60 8.87 -8.35
CA GLN A 238 14.26 9.97 -7.62
C GLN A 238 13.59 10.23 -6.27
N ALA A 239 12.25 10.18 -6.23
CA ALA A 239 11.46 10.33 -5.01
C ALA A 239 11.72 9.19 -4.02
N ASP A 240 11.80 7.94 -4.49
CA ASP A 240 12.15 6.78 -3.66
C ASP A 240 13.57 6.91 -3.09
N ALA A 241 14.54 7.35 -3.90
CA ALA A 241 15.90 7.60 -3.46
C ALA A 241 15.95 8.72 -2.40
N LEU A 242 15.18 9.79 -2.58
CA LEU A 242 15.04 10.88 -1.62
C LEU A 242 14.47 10.35 -0.29
N LEU A 243 13.36 9.63 -0.32
CA LEU A 243 12.73 9.05 0.87
C LEU A 243 13.65 8.04 1.57
N ALA A 244 14.38 7.23 0.80
CA ALA A 244 15.36 6.29 1.34
C ALA A 244 16.52 7.01 2.04
N SER A 245 17.06 8.05 1.45
CA SER A 245 18.16 8.86 2.03
C SER A 245 17.73 9.62 3.30
N ALA A 246 16.48 10.09 3.31
CA ALA A 246 15.88 10.77 4.46
C ALA A 246 15.47 9.82 5.58
N ARG A 247 15.34 8.50 5.31
CA ARG A 247 14.82 7.52 6.26
C ARG A 247 15.71 7.37 7.47
N VAL A 248 15.08 7.36 8.65
CA VAL A 248 15.77 7.09 9.91
C VAL A 248 15.65 5.61 10.25
N THR A 249 16.79 4.96 10.48
CA THR A 249 16.88 3.53 10.82
C THR A 249 17.24 3.28 12.28
N ASP A 250 17.87 4.25 12.95
CA ASP A 250 18.27 4.11 14.36
C ASP A 250 17.29 4.83 15.30
N ALA A 251 16.65 4.05 16.18
CA ALA A 251 15.69 4.56 17.17
C ALA A 251 16.35 5.15 18.43
N LYS A 252 17.69 5.00 18.61
CA LYS A 252 18.36 5.25 19.90
C LYS A 252 18.33 6.70 20.37
N SER A 253 18.07 7.65 19.46
CA SER A 253 18.14 9.07 19.77
C SER A 253 16.87 9.86 19.39
N LEU A 254 15.80 9.20 18.98
CA LEU A 254 14.62 9.90 18.50
C LEU A 254 13.68 10.34 19.65
N PRO A 255 13.32 11.63 19.71
CA PRO A 255 12.38 12.13 20.71
C PRO A 255 10.91 11.75 20.42
N GLY A 256 10.13 11.56 21.46
CA GLY A 256 8.67 11.60 21.46
C GLY A 256 7.99 10.68 20.44
N GLY A 257 7.05 11.23 19.68
CA GLY A 257 6.20 10.51 18.72
C GLY A 257 6.95 9.84 17.58
N ALA A 258 8.04 10.45 17.07
CA ALA A 258 8.88 9.85 16.02
C ALA A 258 9.59 8.58 16.53
N GLY A 259 10.13 8.62 17.74
CA GLY A 259 10.74 7.45 18.36
C GLY A 259 9.73 6.32 18.59
N TYR A 260 8.51 6.68 18.97
CA TYR A 260 7.42 5.72 19.09
C TYR A 260 7.04 5.13 17.71
N ALA A 261 6.83 5.96 16.69
CA ALA A 261 6.49 5.51 15.34
C ALA A 261 7.52 4.49 14.81
N LEU A 262 8.82 4.79 14.97
CA LEU A 262 9.87 3.88 14.51
C LEU A 262 9.89 2.55 15.28
N ARG A 263 9.65 2.56 16.61
CA ARG A 263 9.54 1.33 17.42
C ARG A 263 8.30 0.48 17.05
N SER A 264 7.26 1.13 16.54
CA SER A 264 6.04 0.48 16.04
C SER A 264 6.15 0.05 14.58
N GLY A 265 7.34 0.10 13.97
CA GLY A 265 7.57 -0.30 12.58
C GLY A 265 7.11 0.75 11.55
N GLN A 266 6.67 1.93 11.99
CA GLN A 266 6.26 2.99 11.09
C GLN A 266 7.47 3.76 10.55
N PRO A 267 7.44 4.21 9.27
CA PRO A 267 8.54 4.96 8.69
C PRO A 267 8.68 6.35 9.32
N VAL A 268 9.93 6.76 9.51
CA VAL A 268 10.31 8.09 10.00
C VAL A 268 11.36 8.65 9.05
N TRP A 269 11.24 9.93 8.68
CA TRP A 269 12.16 10.62 7.79
C TRP A 269 12.70 11.89 8.44
N ARG A 270 13.91 12.30 8.08
CA ARG A 270 14.47 13.62 8.37
C ARG A 270 13.85 14.63 7.42
N SER A 271 13.40 15.78 7.93
CA SER A 271 12.78 16.82 7.11
C SER A 271 13.80 17.59 6.27
N GLU A 272 15.07 17.67 6.70
CA GLU A 272 16.10 18.46 6.02
C GLU A 272 16.35 18.01 4.57
N PRO A 273 16.60 16.72 4.27
CA PRO A 273 16.75 16.28 2.89
C PRO A 273 15.52 16.55 2.03
N LEU A 274 14.31 16.48 2.64
CA LEU A 274 13.06 16.76 1.93
C LEU A 274 12.93 18.24 1.58
N ARG A 275 13.32 19.16 2.46
CA ARG A 275 13.31 20.61 2.21
C ARG A 275 14.32 21.05 1.15
N GLN A 276 15.46 20.38 1.07
CA GLN A 276 16.52 20.69 0.12
C GLN A 276 16.31 20.05 -1.25
N ALA A 277 15.31 19.18 -1.39
CA ALA A 277 15.02 18.48 -2.62
C ALA A 277 14.46 19.42 -3.71
N ASP A 278 14.67 19.03 -4.97
CA ASP A 278 13.96 19.66 -6.08
C ASP A 278 12.45 19.62 -5.83
N PRO A 279 11.71 20.74 -6.03
CA PRO A 279 10.28 20.79 -5.74
C PRO A 279 9.45 19.71 -6.44
N LEU A 280 9.81 19.34 -7.67
CA LEU A 280 9.11 18.30 -8.42
C LEU A 280 9.36 16.89 -7.87
N ILE A 281 10.57 16.64 -7.38
CA ILE A 281 10.91 15.38 -6.73
C ILE A 281 10.23 15.29 -5.35
N LEU A 282 10.21 16.39 -4.60
CA LEU A 282 9.48 16.47 -3.33
C LEU A 282 8.00 16.21 -3.53
N ASP A 283 7.37 16.87 -4.51
CA ASP A 283 5.96 16.68 -4.85
C ASP A 283 5.65 15.19 -5.14
N THR A 284 6.47 14.57 -5.98
CA THR A 284 6.36 13.14 -6.30
C THR A 284 6.52 12.24 -5.05
N ALA A 285 7.46 12.57 -4.18
CA ALA A 285 7.68 11.84 -2.93
C ALA A 285 6.49 11.97 -1.97
N LEU A 286 5.93 13.17 -1.84
CA LEU A 286 4.76 13.41 -1.00
C LEU A 286 3.51 12.73 -1.57
N HIS A 287 3.35 12.72 -2.90
CA HIS A 287 2.31 11.97 -3.60
C HIS A 287 2.36 10.48 -3.23
N SER A 288 3.53 9.86 -3.26
CA SER A 288 3.71 8.45 -2.90
C SER A 288 3.38 8.13 -1.44
N LEU A 289 3.45 9.10 -0.54
CA LEU A 289 3.04 8.94 0.86
C LEU A 289 1.51 9.02 1.04
N VAL A 290 0.80 9.74 0.17
CA VAL A 290 -0.67 9.92 0.22
C VAL A 290 -1.41 8.81 -0.50
N GLU A 291 -0.97 8.44 -1.71
CA GLU A 291 -1.64 7.52 -2.63
C GLU A 291 -2.08 6.18 -1.99
N PRO A 292 -1.25 5.50 -1.15
CA PRO A 292 -1.62 4.22 -0.55
C PRO A 292 -2.81 4.29 0.43
N VAL A 293 -3.22 5.50 0.87
CA VAL A 293 -4.20 5.67 1.93
C VAL A 293 -5.48 6.37 1.48
N ARG A 294 -5.41 7.16 0.43
CA ARG A 294 -6.56 7.81 -0.22
C ARG A 294 -6.18 8.29 -1.61
N ASP A 295 -7.18 8.72 -2.38
CA ASP A 295 -6.93 9.43 -3.63
C ASP A 295 -6.00 10.63 -3.37
N ALA A 296 -4.88 10.65 -4.07
CA ALA A 296 -3.84 11.65 -3.89
C ALA A 296 -4.27 12.99 -4.53
N GLU A 297 -5.19 13.67 -3.85
CA GLU A 297 -5.62 15.00 -4.24
C GLU A 297 -4.48 16.00 -4.02
N GLU A 298 -4.25 16.88 -4.97
CA GLU A 298 -3.29 17.99 -4.94
C GLU A 298 -3.31 18.76 -3.60
N LYS A 299 -4.48 18.89 -3.01
CA LYS A 299 -4.67 19.52 -1.68
C LYS A 299 -3.82 18.89 -0.59
N TYR A 300 -3.75 17.54 -0.55
CA TYR A 300 -3.01 16.84 0.51
C TYR A 300 -1.52 16.92 0.29
N VAL A 301 -1.07 16.87 -0.95
CA VAL A 301 0.33 17.04 -1.32
C VAL A 301 0.82 18.42 -0.89
N ARG A 302 0.06 19.48 -1.16
CA ARG A 302 0.37 20.84 -0.70
C ARG A 302 0.42 20.96 0.82
N LEU A 303 -0.56 20.37 1.53
CA LEU A 303 -0.56 20.38 2.99
C LEU A 303 0.65 19.66 3.57
N LEU A 304 1.12 18.59 2.94
CA LEU A 304 2.34 17.89 3.34
C LEU A 304 3.61 18.68 3.01
N ALA A 305 3.66 19.37 1.88
CA ALA A 305 4.76 20.27 1.55
C ALA A 305 4.88 21.39 2.60
N ASP A 306 3.77 22.01 2.96
CA ASP A 306 3.69 22.99 4.05
C ASP A 306 4.14 22.41 5.40
N LEU A 307 3.78 21.14 5.68
CA LEU A 307 4.17 20.46 6.91
C LEU A 307 5.69 20.22 6.97
N VAL A 308 6.28 19.80 5.84
CA VAL A 308 7.73 19.60 5.72
C VAL A 308 8.46 20.94 5.89
N GLU A 309 7.98 22.02 5.28
CA GLU A 309 8.57 23.36 5.38
C GLU A 309 8.49 23.92 6.79
N LYS A 310 7.31 23.89 7.42
CA LYS A 310 7.10 24.35 8.80
C LYS A 310 7.83 23.50 9.84
N GLY A 311 8.10 22.23 9.53
CA GLY A 311 8.78 21.29 10.44
C GLY A 311 8.01 20.96 11.72
N SER A 312 6.75 21.36 11.84
CA SER A 312 5.90 21.06 13.01
C SER A 312 4.41 21.04 12.64
N GLY A 313 3.67 20.10 13.24
CA GLY A 313 2.24 19.94 13.02
C GLY A 313 1.84 18.54 12.62
N ALA A 314 0.62 18.40 12.07
CA ALA A 314 0.12 17.13 11.56
C ALA A 314 -0.92 17.36 10.46
N VAL A 315 -0.93 16.50 9.45
CA VAL A 315 -1.92 16.45 8.37
C VAL A 315 -2.68 15.13 8.46
N GLN A 316 -4.00 15.20 8.62
CA GLN A 316 -4.88 14.04 8.66
C GLN A 316 -5.21 13.62 7.23
N LEU A 317 -4.78 12.41 6.84
CA LEU A 317 -5.06 11.85 5.51
C LEU A 317 -6.39 11.09 5.48
N THR A 318 -6.59 10.21 6.45
CA THR A 318 -7.85 9.48 6.66
C THR A 318 -8.17 9.44 8.15
N ASP A 319 -9.33 8.94 8.55
CA ASP A 319 -9.63 8.75 9.98
C ASP A 319 -8.60 7.87 10.71
N ALA A 320 -7.84 7.06 9.97
CA ALA A 320 -6.90 6.11 10.52
C ALA A 320 -5.44 6.52 10.36
N VAL A 321 -5.10 7.40 9.41
CA VAL A 321 -3.73 7.73 9.03
C VAL A 321 -3.50 9.23 9.05
N ARG A 322 -2.42 9.65 9.70
CA ARG A 322 -1.92 11.03 9.64
C ARG A 322 -0.40 11.07 9.49
N LEU A 323 0.10 12.12 8.89
CA LEU A 323 1.52 12.46 8.89
C LEU A 323 1.78 13.59 9.89
N CYS A 324 2.81 13.42 10.70
CA CYS A 324 3.20 14.35 11.76
C CYS A 324 4.62 14.84 11.50
N ALA A 325 4.89 16.12 11.80
CA ALA A 325 6.24 16.68 11.78
C ALA A 325 6.55 17.36 13.12
N ARG A 326 7.77 17.16 13.63
CA ARG A 326 8.32 17.84 14.81
C ARG A 326 9.82 17.60 14.90
N ASP A 327 10.55 18.60 15.39
CA ASP A 327 11.98 18.53 15.70
C ASP A 327 12.84 18.02 14.50
N GLY A 328 12.50 18.47 13.29
CA GLY A 328 13.20 18.07 12.06
C GLY A 328 12.89 16.65 11.56
N LEU A 329 11.86 16.03 12.09
CA LEU A 329 11.42 14.68 11.73
C LEU A 329 10.00 14.71 11.17
N LEU A 330 9.75 13.85 10.17
CA LEU A 330 8.43 13.55 9.60
C LEU A 330 8.15 12.06 9.84
N TRP A 331 6.94 11.69 10.26
CA TRP A 331 6.57 10.28 10.44
C TRP A 331 5.10 10.04 10.18
N ARG A 332 4.79 8.79 9.85
CA ARG A 332 3.43 8.30 9.67
C ARG A 332 2.90 7.74 11.00
N GLU A 333 1.66 8.09 11.34
CA GLU A 333 0.92 7.45 12.42
C GLU A 333 -0.32 6.77 11.85
N GLU A 334 -0.48 5.50 12.16
CA GLU A 334 -1.67 4.72 11.82
C GLU A 334 -2.51 4.43 13.06
N ALA A 335 -3.83 4.63 12.94
CA ALA A 335 -4.75 4.15 13.94
C ALA A 335 -4.92 2.63 13.77
N ASP A 336 -4.62 1.88 14.78
CA ASP A 336 -4.93 0.45 14.80
C ASP A 336 -6.42 0.24 14.54
N LYS A 337 -6.76 -0.54 13.49
CA LYS A 337 -8.14 -0.85 13.09
C LYS A 337 -8.93 -1.59 14.19
N ASN A 338 -8.22 -2.24 15.12
CA ASN A 338 -8.83 -2.98 16.22
C ASN A 338 -9.35 -2.08 17.36
N THR A 339 -8.97 -0.80 17.41
CA THR A 339 -9.43 0.13 18.46
C THR A 339 -10.73 0.86 18.13
N ARG A 340 -11.38 0.62 16.98
CA ARG A 340 -12.66 1.26 16.60
C ARG A 340 -13.92 0.67 17.23
N ARG A 341 -13.84 -0.40 18.00
CA ARG A 341 -14.98 -0.83 18.82
C ARG A 341 -15.12 0.14 19.99
N LYS A 342 -15.97 1.16 19.79
CA LYS A 342 -16.51 1.99 20.87
C LYS A 342 -17.10 1.04 21.93
N GLY A 343 -16.46 0.99 23.10
CA GLY A 343 -17.05 0.35 24.27
C GLY A 343 -16.26 -0.77 24.94
N GLU A 344 -15.31 -1.38 24.31
CA GLU A 344 -14.36 -2.23 25.05
C GLU A 344 -13.30 -1.33 25.69
N LYS A 345 -13.54 -0.92 26.92
CA LYS A 345 -12.45 -0.55 27.85
C LYS A 345 -11.44 -1.67 27.72
N ALA A 346 -10.21 -1.36 27.29
CA ALA A 346 -9.12 -2.32 27.25
C ALA A 346 -9.21 -3.15 28.53
N ALA A 347 -9.38 -4.46 28.39
CA ALA A 347 -9.41 -5.36 29.55
C ALA A 347 -8.10 -5.07 30.27
N GLY A 348 -8.20 -4.29 31.33
CA GLY A 348 -7.04 -3.60 31.89
C GLY A 348 -6.06 -4.63 32.37
N LEU A 349 -4.81 -4.52 31.94
CA LEU A 349 -3.67 -5.18 32.57
C LEU A 349 -3.80 -4.94 34.07
N LYS A 350 -3.96 -6.02 34.84
CA LYS A 350 -4.05 -5.98 36.30
C LYS A 350 -3.35 -7.22 36.85
N PHE A 351 -2.03 -7.18 36.86
CA PHE A 351 -1.23 -8.23 37.49
C PHE A 351 -0.56 -7.69 38.75
N GLU A 352 -0.54 -8.48 39.77
CA GLU A 352 0.32 -8.23 40.92
C GLU A 352 1.67 -8.92 40.66
N VAL A 353 2.73 -8.15 40.87
CA VAL A 353 4.12 -8.58 40.73
C VAL A 353 4.71 -8.63 42.13
N SER A 354 4.71 -9.77 42.75
CA SER A 354 5.34 -9.99 44.07
C SER A 354 6.84 -10.09 43.92
N LEU A 355 7.58 -9.28 44.65
CA LEU A 355 9.03 -9.36 44.70
C LEU A 355 9.46 -10.28 45.86
N PRO A 356 10.43 -11.20 45.64
CA PRO A 356 11.26 -11.43 44.43
C PRO A 356 10.71 -12.45 43.42
N GLU A 357 9.50 -12.95 43.60
CA GLU A 357 8.88 -14.03 42.80
C GLU A 357 8.47 -13.59 41.39
N CYS A 358 9.15 -12.72 40.77
CA CYS A 358 8.88 -12.21 39.43
C CYS A 358 8.39 -13.28 38.44
N GLY A 359 7.96 -12.88 37.22
CA GLY A 359 7.38 -13.84 36.28
C GLY A 359 7.20 -13.29 34.87
N ASP A 360 6.49 -14.06 34.08
CA ASP A 360 6.14 -13.72 32.68
C ASP A 360 4.69 -13.27 32.61
N TYR A 361 4.48 -12.09 32.05
CA TYR A 361 3.16 -11.45 32.03
C TYR A 361 2.70 -11.27 30.57
N PRO A 362 1.55 -11.83 30.19
CA PRO A 362 1.01 -11.64 28.86
C PRO A 362 0.54 -10.20 28.66
N LEU A 363 0.92 -9.62 27.53
CA LEU A 363 0.50 -8.27 27.11
C LEU A 363 -0.47 -8.36 25.92
N PRO A 364 -1.31 -7.33 25.71
CA PRO A 364 -2.14 -7.23 24.52
C PRO A 364 -1.30 -7.34 23.23
N GLY A 365 -1.85 -8.03 22.22
CA GLY A 365 -1.15 -8.28 20.96
C GLY A 365 -0.16 -9.45 20.98
N GLY A 366 -0.29 -10.39 21.93
CA GLY A 366 0.50 -11.62 21.99
C GLY A 366 1.93 -11.45 22.50
N ARG A 367 2.32 -10.25 22.91
CA ARG A 367 3.64 -9.96 23.52
C ARG A 367 3.70 -10.46 24.95
N LYS A 368 4.93 -10.68 25.47
CA LYS A 368 5.16 -11.02 26.86
C LYS A 368 6.14 -10.04 27.50
N LEU A 369 5.93 -9.74 28.76
CA LEU A 369 6.85 -8.97 29.60
C LEU A 369 7.49 -9.91 30.62
N HIS A 370 8.82 -9.99 30.58
CA HIS A 370 9.61 -10.77 31.54
C HIS A 370 10.11 -9.85 32.62
N ILE A 371 9.81 -10.17 33.87
CA ILE A 371 10.31 -9.46 35.04
C ILE A 371 11.14 -10.44 35.84
N ARG A 372 12.40 -10.10 36.13
CA ARG A 372 13.36 -10.97 36.80
C ARG A 372 14.17 -10.21 37.84
N VAL A 373 14.53 -10.84 38.91
CA VAL A 373 15.58 -10.36 39.82
C VAL A 373 16.85 -11.13 39.50
N VAL A 374 17.90 -10.40 39.12
CA VAL A 374 19.20 -10.95 38.73
C VAL A 374 20.30 -10.43 39.64
N SER A 375 21.35 -11.21 39.88
CA SER A 375 22.52 -10.77 40.63
C SER A 375 23.27 -9.74 39.80
N ALA A 376 23.72 -8.65 40.42
CA ALA A 376 24.56 -7.64 39.76
C ALA A 376 25.99 -8.20 39.69
N CYS A 377 26.32 -8.87 38.59
CA CYS A 377 27.72 -9.21 38.29
C CYS A 377 28.38 -7.99 37.61
N PHE A 378 29.10 -7.20 38.36
CA PHE A 378 30.03 -6.19 37.84
C PHE A 378 31.32 -6.92 37.41
N GLU A 379 31.30 -7.67 36.31
CA GLU A 379 32.54 -8.00 35.61
C GLU A 379 33.09 -6.76 34.93
N GLU A 380 34.36 -6.43 35.16
CA GLU A 380 35.15 -5.42 34.49
C GLU A 380 35.22 -5.70 32.97
N LYS A 381 34.16 -5.31 32.23
CA LYS A 381 34.22 -5.15 30.77
C LYS A 381 33.54 -3.85 30.38
N THR A 382 34.24 -2.75 30.64
CA THR A 382 34.00 -1.44 30.07
C THR A 382 34.39 -1.42 28.59
N GLN A 383 33.66 -2.15 27.74
CA GLN A 383 33.57 -1.87 26.30
C GLN A 383 32.37 -2.64 25.75
N GLY A 384 31.23 -1.94 25.59
CA GLY A 384 30.12 -2.47 24.80
C GLY A 384 28.76 -2.69 25.48
N VAL A 385 28.55 -2.27 26.74
CA VAL A 385 27.18 -2.29 27.32
C VAL A 385 26.38 -1.15 26.72
N HIS A 386 25.44 -1.49 25.88
CA HIS A 386 24.56 -0.51 25.26
C HIS A 386 23.73 0.23 26.34
N LYS A 387 23.72 1.57 26.32
CA LYS A 387 22.85 2.44 27.16
C LYS A 387 21.35 2.03 27.18
N LYS A 388 20.93 1.14 26.29
CA LYS A 388 19.56 0.61 26.19
C LYS A 388 19.23 -0.39 27.31
N ASP A 389 20.20 -1.15 27.78
CA ASP A 389 19.98 -2.18 28.81
C ASP A 389 19.83 -1.55 30.18
N LEU A 390 20.47 -0.41 30.42
CA LEU A 390 20.42 0.32 31.68
C LEU A 390 19.04 0.96 31.98
N LYS A 391 18.22 1.27 30.97
CA LYS A 391 16.90 1.88 31.18
C LYS A 391 15.86 0.90 31.73
N ASN A 392 16.05 -0.38 31.49
CA ASN A 392 15.14 -1.45 31.93
C ASN A 392 15.69 -2.23 33.12
N GLN A 393 16.71 -1.70 33.79
CA GLN A 393 17.28 -2.25 35.02
C GLN A 393 17.20 -1.23 36.16
N ALA A 394 16.84 -1.67 37.33
CA ALA A 394 16.79 -0.87 38.53
C ALA A 394 17.39 -1.61 39.73
N ASP A 395 17.81 -0.85 40.74
CA ASP A 395 18.28 -1.40 42.02
C ASP A 395 17.11 -2.08 42.74
N TYR A 396 17.19 -3.39 42.87
CA TYR A 396 16.15 -4.20 43.50
C TYR A 396 15.87 -3.76 44.96
N ALA A 397 16.91 -3.46 45.73
CA ALA A 397 16.76 -3.05 47.14
C ALA A 397 15.97 -1.73 47.25
N LYS A 398 16.23 -0.76 46.37
CA LYS A 398 15.49 0.48 46.31
C LYS A 398 14.02 0.25 45.97
N ILE A 399 13.71 -0.59 44.98
CA ILE A 399 12.33 -0.88 44.61
C ILE A 399 11.60 -1.62 45.70
N ASN A 400 12.22 -2.65 46.28
CA ASN A 400 11.65 -3.42 47.36
C ASN A 400 11.38 -2.57 48.63
N SER A 401 12.19 -1.56 48.87
CA SER A 401 11.97 -0.61 49.98
C SER A 401 10.76 0.31 49.76
N ILE A 402 10.41 0.59 48.48
CA ILE A 402 9.21 1.36 48.11
C ILE A 402 7.96 0.51 48.29
N CYS A 403 7.95 -0.68 47.68
CA CYS A 403 6.82 -1.61 47.76
C CYS A 403 7.25 -3.02 47.38
N PRO A 404 7.00 -4.06 48.20
CA PRO A 404 7.33 -5.42 47.87
C PRO A 404 6.36 -6.06 46.88
N VAL A 405 5.19 -5.45 46.63
CA VAL A 405 4.20 -5.90 45.65
C VAL A 405 3.88 -4.77 44.69
N LEU A 406 4.38 -4.89 43.48
CA LEU A 406 4.11 -3.94 42.41
C LEU A 406 2.85 -4.33 41.61
N ARG A 407 2.27 -3.38 40.91
CA ARG A 407 1.18 -3.63 39.98
C ARG A 407 1.60 -3.35 38.56
N LEU A 408 1.58 -4.38 37.70
CA LEU A 408 1.66 -4.23 36.25
C LEU A 408 0.27 -3.89 35.75
N ARG A 409 0.09 -2.69 35.26
CA ARG A 409 -1.21 -2.15 34.83
C ARG A 409 -1.05 -1.06 33.79
N CYS A 410 -2.16 -0.60 33.21
CA CYS A 410 -2.23 0.63 32.46
C CYS A 410 -2.40 1.84 33.40
N ARG A 411 -2.26 3.05 32.84
CA ARG A 411 -2.38 4.30 33.60
C ARG A 411 -3.73 4.45 34.32
N GLN A 412 -3.72 5.14 35.45
CA GLN A 412 -4.90 5.53 36.20
C GLN A 412 -4.90 7.06 36.44
N PRO A 413 -6.06 7.67 36.67
CA PRO A 413 -6.13 9.07 37.07
C PRO A 413 -5.34 9.32 38.37
N GLY A 414 -4.51 10.36 38.35
CA GLY A 414 -3.67 10.75 39.50
C GLY A 414 -2.33 10.02 39.58
N ASP A 415 -1.97 9.19 38.62
CA ASP A 415 -0.63 8.61 38.53
C ASP A 415 0.45 9.68 38.35
N ARG A 416 1.59 9.46 39.01
CA ARG A 416 2.76 10.33 38.97
C ARG A 416 3.99 9.56 38.53
N PHE A 417 4.85 10.25 37.77
CA PHE A 417 6.09 9.68 37.26
C PHE A 417 7.21 10.71 37.26
N CYS A 418 8.38 10.30 37.70
CA CYS A 418 9.59 11.08 37.65
C CYS A 418 10.54 10.47 36.63
N PRO A 419 10.63 11.00 35.38
CA PRO A 419 11.50 10.41 34.38
C PRO A 419 12.97 10.59 34.73
N ALA A 420 13.78 9.57 34.44
CA ALA A 420 15.22 9.58 34.72
C ALA A 420 15.92 10.82 34.14
N GLY A 421 16.80 11.42 34.93
CA GLY A 421 17.60 12.57 34.53
C GLY A 421 16.88 13.94 34.53
N ARG A 422 15.62 14.03 35.00
CA ARG A 422 14.90 15.30 35.11
C ARG A 422 14.56 15.72 36.53
N GLY A 423 14.66 14.84 37.52
CA GLY A 423 14.52 15.13 38.95
C GLY A 423 13.19 15.74 39.40
N VAL A 424 12.16 15.83 38.56
CA VAL A 424 10.88 16.45 38.85
C VAL A 424 9.76 15.44 38.71
N ASP A 425 9.09 15.17 39.82
CA ASP A 425 7.89 14.34 39.86
C ASP A 425 6.68 15.06 39.26
N ARG A 426 6.03 14.44 38.28
CA ARG A 426 4.94 15.05 37.52
C ARG A 426 3.74 14.13 37.43
N GLU A 427 2.58 14.70 37.13
CA GLU A 427 1.42 13.92 36.73
C GLU A 427 1.74 13.14 35.44
N LEU A 428 1.56 11.81 35.44
CA LEU A 428 1.88 10.91 34.34
C LEU A 428 1.24 11.36 33.02
N ARG A 429 0.00 11.87 33.07
CA ARG A 429 -0.71 12.38 31.89
C ARG A 429 0.02 13.57 31.23
N LYS A 430 0.55 14.51 32.04
CA LYS A 430 1.29 15.67 31.53
C LYS A 430 2.60 15.22 30.90
N TRP A 431 3.32 14.34 31.60
CA TRP A 431 4.55 13.78 31.07
C TRP A 431 4.33 13.00 29.77
N MET A 432 3.28 12.17 29.66
CA MET A 432 2.94 11.45 28.41
C MET A 432 2.64 12.40 27.24
N ASN A 433 2.09 13.61 27.52
CA ASN A 433 1.91 14.64 26.49
C ASN A 433 3.26 15.19 26.03
N GLU A 434 4.16 15.52 26.96
CA GLU A 434 5.50 16.04 26.67
C GLU A 434 6.38 14.99 25.98
N ALA A 435 6.26 13.72 26.35
CA ALA A 435 6.94 12.58 25.74
C ALA A 435 6.36 12.23 24.35
N GLY A 436 5.27 12.89 23.92
CA GLY A 436 4.66 12.66 22.60
C GLY A 436 3.95 11.32 22.46
N ILE A 437 3.61 10.66 23.59
CA ILE A 437 2.87 9.38 23.55
C ILE A 437 1.46 9.64 23.02
N PRO A 438 1.03 8.97 21.93
CA PRO A 438 -0.28 9.20 21.33
C PRO A 438 -1.43 8.96 22.32
N PRO A 439 -2.49 9.79 22.34
CA PRO A 439 -3.58 9.69 23.33
C PRO A 439 -4.19 8.28 23.46
N ARG A 440 -4.31 7.55 22.37
CA ARG A 440 -4.90 6.20 22.33
C ARG A 440 -4.04 5.12 22.96
N GLU A 441 -2.75 5.33 23.00
CA GLU A 441 -1.81 4.34 23.52
C GLU A 441 -1.58 4.52 25.01
N ARG A 442 -1.84 5.72 25.52
CA ARG A 442 -1.70 6.03 26.95
C ARG A 442 -2.54 5.14 27.84
N ASP A 443 -3.70 4.67 27.32
CA ASP A 443 -4.63 3.82 28.07
C ASP A 443 -4.27 2.32 27.98
N THR A 444 -3.36 1.95 27.08
CA THR A 444 -2.93 0.56 26.86
C THR A 444 -1.45 0.33 27.20
N LEU A 445 -0.68 1.38 27.47
CA LEU A 445 0.75 1.30 27.75
C LEU A 445 1.00 0.61 29.09
N PRO A 446 1.75 -0.51 29.14
CA PRO A 446 2.08 -1.18 30.38
C PRO A 446 3.00 -0.33 31.25
N LEU A 447 2.73 -0.34 32.55
CA LEU A 447 3.57 0.31 33.55
C LEU A 447 3.61 -0.50 34.85
N LEU A 448 4.72 -0.40 35.59
CA LEU A 448 4.85 -0.92 36.94
C LEU A 448 4.65 0.25 37.93
N ALA A 449 3.77 0.04 38.89
CA ALA A 449 3.44 1.07 39.87
C ALA A 449 3.31 0.51 41.28
N ALA A 450 3.73 1.33 42.24
CA ALA A 450 3.45 1.23 43.68
C ALA A 450 2.34 2.24 44.03
N GLY A 451 1.10 1.78 44.10
CA GLY A 451 -0.05 2.66 44.27
C GLY A 451 -0.20 3.64 43.09
N ARG A 452 -0.05 4.96 43.34
CA ARG A 452 -0.09 6.03 42.32
C ARG A 452 1.29 6.42 41.81
N GLN A 453 2.36 5.95 42.44
CA GLN A 453 3.72 6.19 41.96
C GLN A 453 4.10 5.18 40.90
N VAL A 454 4.37 5.66 39.69
CA VAL A 454 4.83 4.83 38.57
C VAL A 454 6.34 4.72 38.66
N LEU A 455 6.83 3.48 38.72
CA LEU A 455 8.26 3.17 38.86
C LEU A 455 8.90 2.83 37.51
N TRP A 456 8.13 2.30 36.57
CA TRP A 456 8.61 1.95 35.23
C TRP A 456 7.49 2.15 34.19
N VAL A 457 7.86 2.63 33.02
CA VAL A 457 6.96 2.79 31.87
C VAL A 457 7.56 2.10 30.65
N CYS A 458 6.75 1.28 29.98
CA CYS A 458 7.17 0.54 28.80
C CYS A 458 7.72 1.47 27.72
N GLY A 459 8.93 1.17 27.22
CA GLY A 459 9.63 1.97 26.22
C GLY A 459 10.42 3.18 26.77
N GLU A 460 10.13 3.63 27.99
CA GLU A 460 10.83 4.77 28.63
C GLU A 460 11.82 4.32 29.70
N GLY A 461 11.48 3.28 30.46
CA GLY A 461 12.34 2.73 31.49
C GLY A 461 11.92 3.09 32.93
N PHE A 462 12.85 2.91 33.88
CA PHE A 462 12.62 3.18 35.30
C PHE A 462 12.66 4.67 35.65
N ALA A 463 11.93 5.02 36.71
CA ALA A 463 11.90 6.36 37.27
C ALA A 463 13.26 6.81 37.81
N ASP A 464 13.42 8.13 37.94
CA ASP A 464 14.63 8.74 38.47
C ASP A 464 14.95 8.27 39.93
N GLY A 465 16.22 8.13 40.22
CA GLY A 465 16.69 7.62 41.51
C GLY A 465 16.68 6.08 41.64
N LEU A 466 16.07 5.33 40.72
CA LEU A 466 16.00 3.86 40.75
C LEU A 466 17.15 3.17 40.02
N ALA A 467 17.97 3.90 39.30
CA ALA A 467 19.11 3.34 38.61
C ALA A 467 20.04 2.57 39.54
N PRO A 468 20.63 1.45 39.10
CA PRO A 468 21.61 0.68 39.89
C PRO A 468 22.81 1.55 40.24
N GLY A 469 23.22 1.53 41.51
CA GLY A 469 24.48 2.10 41.95
C GLY A 469 25.62 1.06 41.85
N PRO A 470 26.88 1.49 42.10
CA PRO A 470 28.03 0.59 42.13
C PRO A 470 27.90 -0.55 43.15
N ASP A 471 27.17 -0.32 44.22
CA ASP A 471 27.00 -1.25 45.35
C ASP A 471 25.70 -2.08 45.25
N ALA A 472 24.99 -2.06 44.11
CA ALA A 472 23.77 -2.81 43.93
C ALA A 472 24.08 -4.32 43.86
N GLY A 473 23.60 -5.09 44.85
CA GLY A 473 23.80 -6.55 44.87
C GLY A 473 22.87 -7.32 43.95
N GLN A 474 21.66 -6.76 43.74
CA GLN A 474 20.62 -7.36 42.88
C GLN A 474 19.92 -6.28 42.03
N LEU A 475 19.53 -6.66 40.82
CA LEU A 475 18.84 -5.81 39.86
C LEU A 475 17.45 -6.35 39.56
N LEU A 476 16.46 -5.48 39.50
CA LEU A 476 15.17 -5.76 38.85
C LEU A 476 15.29 -5.46 37.36
N GLN A 477 15.16 -6.49 36.53
CA GLN A 477 15.22 -6.40 35.08
C GLN A 477 13.85 -6.60 34.47
N VAL A 478 13.49 -5.76 33.50
CA VAL A 478 12.23 -5.82 32.76
C VAL A 478 12.53 -5.92 31.28
N GLU A 479 12.14 -7.02 30.66
CA GLU A 479 12.36 -7.29 29.24
C GLU A 479 11.05 -7.50 28.51
N LEU A 480 10.92 -6.90 27.34
CA LEU A 480 9.79 -7.09 26.44
C LEU A 480 10.20 -8.09 25.34
N GLU A 481 9.55 -9.25 25.33
CA GLU A 481 9.70 -10.22 24.24
C GLU A 481 8.96 -9.68 23.00
N ASN A 482 9.73 -9.33 21.97
CA ASN A 482 9.17 -9.09 20.65
C ASN A 482 9.08 -10.42 19.93
N PHE A 483 7.92 -10.83 19.46
CA PHE A 483 7.80 -11.96 18.54
C PHE A 483 8.69 -11.68 17.35
N GLY A 484 9.71 -12.51 17.18
CA GLY A 484 10.69 -12.42 16.11
C GLY A 484 10.03 -12.37 14.75
N GLY A 485 10.53 -11.46 13.93
CA GLY A 485 10.33 -11.49 12.50
C GLY A 485 10.75 -12.87 11.98
N ILE A 486 9.95 -13.41 11.10
CA ILE A 486 10.29 -14.55 10.26
C ILE A 486 11.60 -14.18 9.53
N GLU A 487 12.67 -14.90 9.85
CA GLU A 487 13.86 -14.96 9.01
C GLU A 487 13.46 -15.60 7.66
N SER A 488 13.62 -14.89 6.59
CA SER A 488 14.19 -15.28 5.28
C SER A 488 13.76 -14.29 4.21
#